data_518edc38d3bb22728f18dfd8fbfb52a8
#
_entry.id   518edc38d3bb22728f18dfd8fbfb52a8
#
_cell.length_a   1.000
_cell.length_b   1.000
_cell.length_c   1.000
_cell.angle_alpha   90.00
_cell.angle_beta   90.00
_cell.angle_gamma   90.00
#
_symmetry.space_group_name_H-M   'P 1'
#
loop_
_entity.id
_entity.type
_entity.pdbx_description
1 polymer ?
#
loop_
_entity_poly.entity_id
_entity_poly.type
_entity_poly.pdbx_seq_one_letter_code
_entity_poly.pdbx_strand_id
1 'polypeptide(L)'
;MKYSLENILPKIVLAPTTVAMIVCMYGFMFWTAGLSMTESRMLPRWEFAGFSQYERLFANPRWDVALSNLWIFGFLFIAISLLLGLLLAIFLDQKIRGEGVIRTIYLYPMAVSFIVTGTAWKWILNPGLGLEKLVRDLGFTNFEFRWLVDSDMAIYTIVIAAVWQSSGFIMAMFLAGLRGIDDSLVKASQIDGATALRTYWHVILPILRPVFFSAIVIVAHIAIKSFDLVQALTGGGPGYSSDLPANFMYTFAFSRAEMGLGAASAMIMLFGVLAILVPYLYSELRGQKNA
;
A
#
# COMPACT_ATOMS: atom_id res chain seq x y z
N MET A 1 -3.01 -33.56 -36.26
CA MET A 1 -2.73 -32.90 -34.96
C MET A 1 -3.65 -33.52 -33.93
N LYS A 2 -3.23 -34.55 -33.18
CA LYS A 2 -4.00 -35.10 -32.05
C LYS A 2 -3.81 -34.15 -30.90
N TYR A 3 -4.80 -33.31 -30.58
CA TYR A 3 -4.89 -32.67 -29.31
C TYR A 3 -5.11 -33.75 -28.26
N SER A 4 -4.09 -34.09 -27.51
CA SER A 4 -4.20 -35.09 -26.47
C SER A 4 -5.21 -34.57 -25.43
N LEU A 5 -6.12 -35.40 -24.95
CA LEU A 5 -7.08 -35.13 -23.89
C LEU A 5 -6.38 -34.54 -22.64
N GLU A 6 -5.14 -34.91 -22.40
CA GLU A 6 -4.30 -34.41 -21.35
C GLU A 6 -4.01 -32.88 -21.42
N ASN A 7 -4.00 -32.30 -22.63
CA ASN A 7 -3.80 -30.86 -22.82
C ASN A 7 -5.11 -30.05 -22.79
N ILE A 8 -6.26 -30.70 -22.94
CA ILE A 8 -7.57 -30.05 -22.98
C ILE A 8 -8.24 -30.10 -21.62
N LEU A 9 -8.07 -31.16 -20.86
CA LEU A 9 -8.69 -31.35 -19.55
C LEU A 9 -8.38 -30.20 -18.55
N PRO A 10 -7.10 -29.77 -18.36
CA PRO A 10 -6.81 -28.63 -17.50
C PRO A 10 -7.49 -27.34 -17.94
N LYS A 11 -7.59 -27.10 -19.26
CA LYS A 11 -8.24 -25.91 -19.82
C LYS A 11 -9.75 -25.91 -19.56
N ILE A 12 -10.41 -27.06 -19.70
CA ILE A 12 -11.85 -27.19 -19.43
C ILE A 12 -12.13 -27.03 -17.94
N VAL A 13 -11.32 -27.62 -17.06
CA VAL A 13 -11.49 -27.52 -15.61
C VAL A 13 -11.26 -26.08 -15.11
N LEU A 14 -10.30 -25.37 -15.68
CA LEU A 14 -10.00 -23.98 -15.31
C LEU A 14 -10.91 -22.95 -16.01
N ALA A 15 -11.57 -23.32 -17.14
CA ALA A 15 -12.37 -22.38 -17.92
C ALA A 15 -13.47 -21.67 -17.12
N PRO A 16 -14.29 -22.34 -16.28
CA PRO A 16 -15.34 -21.66 -15.52
C PRO A 16 -14.78 -20.59 -14.58
N THR A 17 -13.70 -20.91 -13.86
CA THR A 17 -13.06 -19.98 -12.93
C THR A 17 -12.42 -18.81 -13.68
N THR A 18 -11.75 -19.08 -14.81
CA THR A 18 -11.14 -18.07 -15.65
C THR A 18 -12.20 -17.14 -16.25
N VAL A 19 -13.31 -17.68 -16.76
CA VAL A 19 -14.42 -16.89 -17.30
C VAL A 19 -15.06 -16.03 -16.21
N ALA A 20 -15.34 -16.60 -15.05
CA ALA A 20 -15.89 -15.85 -13.91
C ALA A 20 -14.95 -14.71 -13.50
N MET A 21 -13.63 -14.96 -13.42
CA MET A 21 -12.63 -13.95 -13.09
C MET A 21 -12.60 -12.82 -14.15
N ILE A 22 -12.60 -13.18 -15.45
CA ILE A 22 -12.60 -12.19 -16.54
C ILE A 22 -13.88 -11.35 -16.50
N VAL A 23 -15.04 -11.96 -16.38
CA VAL A 23 -16.33 -11.24 -16.36
C VAL A 23 -16.42 -10.35 -15.13
N CYS A 24 -16.11 -10.84 -13.93
CA CYS A 24 -16.18 -10.03 -12.71
C CYS A 24 -15.13 -8.91 -12.72
N MET A 25 -13.89 -9.20 -13.06
CA MET A 25 -12.81 -8.20 -12.96
C MET A 25 -12.95 -7.14 -14.07
N TYR A 26 -12.93 -7.55 -15.33
CA TYR A 26 -12.99 -6.62 -16.45
C TYR A 26 -14.38 -6.05 -16.66
N GLY A 27 -15.43 -6.85 -16.43
CA GLY A 27 -16.82 -6.40 -16.53
C GLY A 27 -17.10 -5.25 -15.57
N PHE A 28 -16.71 -5.36 -14.29
CA PHE A 28 -16.86 -4.25 -13.33
C PHE A 28 -15.96 -3.06 -13.63
N MET A 29 -14.77 -3.26 -14.17
CA MET A 29 -13.92 -2.15 -14.61
C MET A 29 -14.58 -1.36 -15.75
N PHE A 30 -15.09 -2.04 -16.78
CA PHE A 30 -15.81 -1.39 -17.89
C PHE A 30 -17.12 -0.74 -17.44
N TRP A 31 -17.85 -1.39 -16.51
CA TRP A 31 -19.04 -0.81 -15.89
C TRP A 31 -18.72 0.50 -15.16
N THR A 32 -17.65 0.50 -14.32
CA THR A 32 -17.21 1.70 -13.61
C THR A 32 -16.75 2.79 -14.58
N ALA A 33 -16.01 2.42 -15.64
CA ALA A 33 -15.62 3.35 -16.70
C ALA A 33 -16.85 3.94 -17.41
N GLY A 34 -17.87 3.15 -17.69
CA GLY A 34 -19.14 3.64 -18.25
C GLY A 34 -19.83 4.63 -17.30
N LEU A 35 -19.98 4.26 -16.00
CA LEU A 35 -20.59 5.13 -14.99
C LEU A 35 -19.84 6.45 -14.81
N SER A 36 -18.52 6.46 -14.93
CA SER A 36 -17.70 7.68 -14.81
C SER A 36 -17.98 8.72 -15.89
N MET A 37 -18.60 8.30 -17.00
CA MET A 37 -18.98 9.17 -18.12
C MET A 37 -20.48 9.53 -18.11
N THR A 38 -21.18 9.27 -17.01
CA THR A 38 -22.61 9.54 -16.86
C THR A 38 -22.92 10.46 -15.70
N GLU A 39 -24.12 11.06 -15.66
CA GLU A 39 -24.64 11.79 -14.50
C GLU A 39 -25.34 10.87 -13.48
N SER A 40 -24.83 9.64 -13.35
CA SER A 40 -25.40 8.66 -12.43
C SER A 40 -25.32 9.13 -10.99
N ARG A 41 -26.48 9.08 -10.33
CA ARG A 41 -26.63 9.29 -8.89
C ARG A 41 -26.85 7.94 -8.19
N MET A 42 -27.67 7.88 -7.15
CA MET A 42 -27.96 6.67 -6.37
C MET A 42 -28.38 5.47 -7.25
N LEU A 43 -29.16 5.72 -8.30
CA LEU A 43 -29.48 4.72 -9.33
C LEU A 43 -28.73 5.03 -10.61
N PRO A 44 -28.15 4.03 -11.29
CA PRO A 44 -27.47 4.22 -12.56
C PRO A 44 -28.42 4.87 -13.58
N ARG A 45 -28.03 6.01 -14.10
CA ARG A 45 -28.67 6.67 -15.24
C ARG A 45 -27.67 6.70 -16.38
N TRP A 46 -28.04 6.14 -17.51
CA TRP A 46 -27.15 6.05 -18.69
C TRP A 46 -27.24 7.31 -19.56
N GLU A 47 -27.43 8.47 -18.93
CA GLU A 47 -27.33 9.76 -19.60
C GLU A 47 -25.86 10.10 -19.78
N PHE A 48 -25.39 10.04 -21.01
CA PHE A 48 -23.97 10.29 -21.32
C PHE A 48 -23.60 11.75 -21.07
N ALA A 49 -22.67 11.97 -20.17
CA ALA A 49 -22.20 13.30 -19.77
C ALA A 49 -20.75 13.58 -20.23
N GLY A 50 -20.16 12.70 -21.03
CA GLY A 50 -18.78 12.85 -21.48
C GLY A 50 -17.79 12.89 -20.31
N PHE A 51 -16.91 13.88 -20.31
CA PHE A 51 -15.89 14.07 -19.27
C PHE A 51 -16.31 15.02 -18.15
N SER A 52 -17.57 15.42 -18.07
CA SER A 52 -18.05 16.39 -17.05
C SER A 52 -17.74 15.96 -15.62
N GLN A 53 -17.81 14.65 -15.32
CA GLN A 53 -17.48 14.14 -13.98
C GLN A 53 -16.01 14.29 -13.64
N TYR A 54 -15.13 14.20 -14.62
CA TYR A 54 -13.69 14.42 -14.42
C TYR A 54 -13.38 15.91 -14.22
N GLU A 55 -14.07 16.81 -14.95
CA GLU A 55 -13.95 18.26 -14.74
C GLU A 55 -14.41 18.63 -13.33
N ARG A 56 -15.56 18.09 -12.88
CA ARG A 56 -16.06 18.26 -11.51
C ARG A 56 -15.13 17.68 -10.46
N LEU A 57 -14.49 16.55 -10.75
CA LEU A 57 -13.53 15.88 -9.86
C LEU A 57 -12.32 16.80 -9.62
N PHE A 58 -11.68 17.28 -10.70
CA PHE A 58 -10.49 18.11 -10.61
C PHE A 58 -10.79 19.54 -10.14
N ALA A 59 -12.03 20.00 -10.22
CA ALA A 59 -12.48 21.27 -9.62
C ALA A 59 -12.87 21.14 -8.14
N ASN A 60 -12.82 19.94 -7.54
CA ASN A 60 -13.26 19.71 -6.18
C ASN A 60 -12.11 19.90 -5.17
N PRO A 61 -12.17 20.89 -4.26
CA PRO A 61 -11.10 21.14 -3.29
C PRO A 61 -10.80 19.94 -2.37
N ARG A 62 -11.79 19.10 -2.07
CA ARG A 62 -11.60 17.90 -1.26
C ARG A 62 -10.76 16.84 -2.00
N TRP A 63 -10.89 16.80 -3.35
CA TRP A 63 -10.07 15.93 -4.19
C TRP A 63 -8.60 16.37 -4.20
N ASP A 64 -8.34 17.67 -4.27
CA ASP A 64 -6.98 18.22 -4.21
C ASP A 64 -6.30 17.88 -2.88
N VAL A 65 -7.03 18.01 -1.77
CA VAL A 65 -6.53 17.59 -0.46
C VAL A 65 -6.27 16.08 -0.43
N ALA A 66 -7.17 15.26 -0.95
CA ALA A 66 -7.01 13.81 -0.99
C ALA A 66 -5.79 13.38 -1.83
N LEU A 67 -5.53 14.05 -2.97
CA LEU A 67 -4.34 13.80 -3.79
C LEU A 67 -3.06 14.26 -3.08
N SER A 68 -3.06 15.44 -2.46
CA SER A 68 -1.90 15.93 -1.70
C SER A 68 -1.57 14.98 -0.54
N ASN A 69 -2.57 14.51 0.18
CA ASN A 69 -2.42 13.52 1.23
C ASN A 69 -1.90 12.18 0.70
N LEU A 70 -2.35 11.75 -0.48
CA LEU A 70 -1.84 10.52 -1.10
C LEU A 70 -0.34 10.62 -1.39
N TRP A 71 0.16 11.78 -1.85
CA TRP A 71 1.58 11.98 -2.06
C TRP A 71 2.37 11.96 -0.74
N ILE A 72 1.89 12.67 0.29
CA ILE A 72 2.54 12.69 1.62
C ILE A 72 2.53 11.29 2.23
N PHE A 73 1.35 10.68 2.30
CA PHE A 73 1.16 9.34 2.87
C PHE A 73 1.95 8.30 2.08
N GLY A 74 1.81 8.26 0.75
CA GLY A 74 2.46 7.28 -0.10
C GLY A 74 3.98 7.35 -0.02
N PHE A 75 4.56 8.55 -0.12
CA PHE A 75 6.00 8.73 -0.02
C PHE A 75 6.54 8.31 1.35
N LEU A 76 5.96 8.80 2.44
CA LEU A 76 6.41 8.47 3.80
C LEU A 76 6.18 6.99 4.12
N PHE A 77 5.04 6.45 3.74
CA PHE A 77 4.72 5.04 3.96
C PHE A 77 5.70 4.12 3.23
N ILE A 78 6.00 4.39 1.96
CA ILE A 78 6.98 3.63 1.19
C ILE A 78 8.37 3.79 1.81
N ALA A 79 8.85 5.02 1.99
CA ALA A 79 10.21 5.29 2.45
C ALA A 79 10.49 4.68 3.82
N ILE A 80 9.58 4.89 4.79
CA ILE A 80 9.77 4.41 6.15
C ILE A 80 9.61 2.88 6.23
N SER A 81 8.63 2.29 5.52
CA SER A 81 8.44 0.83 5.51
C SER A 81 9.63 0.11 4.89
N LEU A 82 10.18 0.62 3.79
CA LEU A 82 11.38 0.05 3.16
C LEU A 82 12.59 0.16 4.06
N LEU A 83 12.80 1.34 4.66
CA LEU A 83 13.92 1.57 5.57
C LEU A 83 13.85 0.65 6.80
N LEU A 84 12.72 0.65 7.49
CA LEU A 84 12.52 -0.19 8.68
C LEU A 84 12.56 -1.68 8.32
N GLY A 85 11.89 -2.08 7.23
CA GLY A 85 11.90 -3.46 6.77
C GLY A 85 13.30 -3.97 6.42
N LEU A 86 14.10 -3.15 5.72
CA LEU A 86 15.49 -3.48 5.40
C LEU A 86 16.35 -3.57 6.65
N LEU A 87 16.27 -2.60 7.57
CA LEU A 87 17.03 -2.61 8.82
C LEU A 87 16.69 -3.84 9.65
N LEU A 88 15.40 -4.15 9.83
CA LEU A 88 14.95 -5.34 10.54
C LEU A 88 15.44 -6.63 9.87
N ALA A 89 15.42 -6.70 8.53
CA ALA A 89 15.94 -7.85 7.78
C ALA A 89 17.44 -8.03 8.00
N ILE A 90 18.23 -6.95 7.92
CA ILE A 90 19.66 -6.99 8.19
C ILE A 90 19.98 -7.48 9.61
N PHE A 91 19.22 -6.99 10.61
CA PHE A 91 19.41 -7.46 12.00
C PHE A 91 19.01 -8.92 12.18
N LEU A 92 17.94 -9.37 11.54
CA LEU A 92 17.49 -10.77 11.61
C LEU A 92 18.33 -11.73 10.79
N ASP A 93 19.04 -11.24 9.78
CA ASP A 93 19.98 -12.06 9.00
C ASP A 93 21.24 -12.45 9.79
N GLN A 94 21.51 -11.72 10.87
CA GLN A 94 22.55 -12.12 11.84
C GLN A 94 22.11 -13.39 12.58
N LYS A 95 23.04 -14.27 12.92
CA LYS A 95 22.78 -15.50 13.67
C LYS A 95 22.31 -15.21 15.12
N ILE A 96 21.05 -14.81 15.28
CA ILE A 96 20.46 -14.44 16.57
C ILE A 96 19.72 -15.63 17.18
N ARG A 97 19.87 -15.82 18.50
CA ARG A 97 19.04 -16.77 19.24
C ARG A 97 17.59 -16.27 19.30
N GLY A 98 16.61 -17.14 18.97
CA GLY A 98 15.20 -16.76 18.99
C GLY A 98 14.70 -16.00 17.76
N GLU A 99 15.45 -15.98 16.65
CA GLU A 99 15.07 -15.33 15.38
C GLU A 99 13.61 -15.62 14.98
N GLY A 100 13.17 -16.88 15.06
CA GLY A 100 11.80 -17.29 14.69
C GLY A 100 10.73 -16.57 15.51
N VAL A 101 10.94 -16.38 16.80
CA VAL A 101 10.01 -15.64 17.67
C VAL A 101 9.96 -14.15 17.30
N ILE A 102 11.14 -13.53 17.15
CA ILE A 102 11.24 -12.13 16.78
C ILE A 102 10.58 -11.88 15.43
N ARG A 103 10.86 -12.72 14.43
CA ARG A 103 10.24 -12.65 13.11
C ARG A 103 8.71 -12.76 13.19
N THR A 104 8.19 -13.68 14.00
CA THR A 104 6.74 -13.85 14.19
C THR A 104 6.12 -12.59 14.81
N ILE A 105 6.75 -11.99 15.81
CA ILE A 105 6.26 -10.75 16.46
C ILE A 105 6.14 -9.62 15.43
N TYR A 106 7.16 -9.42 14.57
CA TYR A 106 7.12 -8.37 13.53
C TYR A 106 6.16 -8.69 12.39
N LEU A 107 5.89 -9.96 12.09
CA LEU A 107 4.91 -10.36 11.06
C LEU A 107 3.47 -10.31 11.57
N TYR A 108 3.25 -10.41 12.89
CA TYR A 108 1.91 -10.45 13.45
C TYR A 108 0.99 -9.28 13.08
N PRO A 109 1.48 -8.01 13.05
CA PRO A 109 0.64 -6.88 12.65
C PRO A 109 -0.01 -7.02 11.28
N MET A 110 0.63 -7.67 10.34
CA MET A 110 0.09 -7.91 8.99
C MET A 110 -1.11 -8.88 8.99
N ALA A 111 -1.21 -9.76 9.98
CA ALA A 111 -2.34 -10.68 10.12
C ALA A 111 -3.61 -9.99 10.65
N VAL A 112 -3.48 -8.79 11.19
CA VAL A 112 -4.59 -7.98 11.71
C VAL A 112 -5.23 -7.19 10.57
N SER A 113 -6.58 -7.09 10.54
CA SER A 113 -7.26 -6.27 9.53
C SER A 113 -6.95 -4.79 9.72
N PHE A 114 -6.97 -4.01 8.61
CA PHE A 114 -6.76 -2.57 8.66
C PHE A 114 -7.78 -1.82 9.53
N ILE A 115 -9.02 -2.31 9.62
CA ILE A 115 -10.04 -1.73 10.50
C ILE A 115 -9.65 -1.89 11.97
N VAL A 116 -9.23 -3.08 12.36
CA VAL A 116 -8.79 -3.36 13.76
C VAL A 116 -7.54 -2.56 14.08
N THR A 117 -6.57 -2.51 13.17
CA THR A 117 -5.38 -1.66 13.31
C THR A 117 -5.76 -0.20 13.49
N GLY A 118 -6.61 0.35 12.62
CA GLY A 118 -7.06 1.74 12.72
C GLY A 118 -7.75 2.04 14.03
N THR A 119 -8.64 1.14 14.49
CA THR A 119 -9.34 1.31 15.77
C THR A 119 -8.38 1.24 16.97
N ALA A 120 -7.44 0.30 16.97
CA ALA A 120 -6.44 0.19 18.04
C ALA A 120 -5.55 1.43 18.10
N TRP A 121 -5.03 1.88 16.95
CA TRP A 121 -4.22 3.10 16.88
C TRP A 121 -5.02 4.35 17.24
N LYS A 122 -6.31 4.43 16.91
CA LYS A 122 -7.20 5.51 17.36
C LYS A 122 -7.26 5.61 18.88
N TRP A 123 -7.30 4.48 19.59
CA TRP A 123 -7.25 4.46 21.05
C TRP A 123 -5.87 4.82 21.61
N ILE A 124 -4.81 4.27 21.01
CA ILE A 124 -3.43 4.56 21.41
C ILE A 124 -3.09 6.04 21.24
N LEU A 125 -3.54 6.67 20.14
CA LEU A 125 -3.24 8.07 19.82
C LEU A 125 -4.32 9.04 20.32
N ASN A 126 -5.33 8.56 21.08
CA ASN A 126 -6.41 9.40 21.58
C ASN A 126 -5.85 10.48 22.53
N PRO A 127 -6.12 11.77 22.25
CA PRO A 127 -5.68 12.86 23.14
C PRO A 127 -6.21 12.68 24.55
N GLY A 128 -5.33 12.78 25.53
CA GLY A 128 -5.68 12.70 26.96
C GLY A 128 -5.94 11.31 27.53
N LEU A 129 -6.08 10.26 26.71
CA LEU A 129 -6.35 8.90 27.17
C LEU A 129 -5.28 7.88 26.76
N GLY A 130 -4.67 8.04 25.60
CA GLY A 130 -3.72 7.08 25.05
C GLY A 130 -2.28 7.36 25.43
N LEU A 131 -1.42 7.46 24.41
CA LEU A 131 0.02 7.70 24.55
C LEU A 131 0.32 8.97 25.36
N GLU A 132 -0.44 10.04 25.15
CA GLU A 132 -0.27 11.31 25.88
C GLU A 132 -0.40 11.09 27.39
N LYS A 133 -1.45 10.39 27.83
CA LYS A 133 -1.65 10.09 29.25
C LYS A 133 -0.53 9.22 29.80
N LEU A 134 -0.15 8.15 29.08
CA LEU A 134 0.92 7.26 29.50
C LEU A 134 2.24 8.03 29.75
N VAL A 135 2.61 8.92 28.83
CA VAL A 135 3.84 9.71 28.94
C VAL A 135 3.76 10.74 30.08
N ARG A 136 2.59 11.36 30.29
CA ARG A 136 2.37 12.27 31.43
C ARG A 136 2.45 11.54 32.77
N ASP A 137 1.87 10.35 32.87
CA ASP A 137 1.90 9.53 34.08
C ASP A 137 3.34 9.06 34.42
N LEU A 138 4.24 8.96 33.42
CA LEU A 138 5.67 8.71 33.59
C LEU A 138 6.48 9.94 34.07
N GLY A 139 5.83 11.09 34.28
CA GLY A 139 6.46 12.32 34.83
C GLY A 139 6.64 13.45 33.81
N PHE A 140 6.36 13.23 32.53
CA PHE A 140 6.45 14.28 31.49
C PHE A 140 5.15 15.07 31.39
N THR A 141 4.80 15.84 32.39
CA THR A 141 3.51 16.54 32.57
C THR A 141 3.13 17.49 31.42
N ASN A 142 4.14 18.03 30.70
CA ASN A 142 3.94 18.96 29.58
C ASN A 142 3.86 18.28 28.21
N PHE A 143 3.89 16.94 28.16
CA PHE A 143 3.79 16.23 26.89
C PHE A 143 2.38 16.32 26.32
N GLU A 144 2.25 16.80 25.08
CA GLU A 144 1.00 16.88 24.32
C GLU A 144 1.15 16.11 23.00
N PHE A 145 0.19 15.24 22.73
CA PHE A 145 0.10 14.51 21.47
C PHE A 145 -1.32 14.58 20.90
N ARG A 146 -1.59 15.62 20.12
CA ARG A 146 -2.93 15.90 19.56
C ARG A 146 -3.03 15.64 18.06
N TRP A 147 -2.11 14.90 17.48
CA TRP A 147 -2.03 14.69 16.02
C TRP A 147 -3.30 14.13 15.41
N LEU A 148 -4.04 13.29 16.14
CA LEU A 148 -5.28 12.69 15.65
C LEU A 148 -6.39 13.70 15.38
N VAL A 149 -6.40 14.82 16.09
CA VAL A 149 -7.42 15.89 16.03
C VAL A 149 -6.90 17.18 15.41
N ASP A 150 -5.63 17.21 15.02
CA ASP A 150 -4.98 18.33 14.37
C ASP A 150 -5.05 18.15 12.85
N SER A 151 -5.53 19.18 12.14
CA SER A 151 -5.71 19.12 10.69
C SER A 151 -4.42 18.94 9.91
N ASP A 152 -3.31 19.47 10.41
CA ASP A 152 -2.02 19.39 9.70
C ASP A 152 -1.28 18.09 10.00
N MET A 153 -1.59 17.47 11.15
CA MET A 153 -0.85 16.31 11.66
C MET A 153 -1.60 14.99 11.50
N ALA A 154 -2.91 15.01 11.24
CA ALA A 154 -3.74 13.80 11.19
C ALA A 154 -3.27 12.77 10.15
N ILE A 155 -2.76 13.19 9.00
CA ILE A 155 -2.24 12.31 7.95
C ILE A 155 -1.05 11.47 8.44
N TYR A 156 -0.19 12.03 9.31
CA TYR A 156 0.97 11.32 9.84
C TYR A 156 0.59 10.20 10.82
N THR A 157 -0.57 10.29 11.48
CA THR A 157 -1.09 9.20 12.32
C THR A 157 -1.43 7.97 11.48
N ILE A 158 -1.93 8.19 10.26
CA ILE A 158 -2.20 7.10 9.30
C ILE A 158 -0.89 6.48 8.82
N VAL A 159 0.15 7.29 8.56
CA VAL A 159 1.49 6.80 8.20
C VAL A 159 2.04 5.88 9.30
N ILE A 160 1.98 6.31 10.57
CA ILE A 160 2.48 5.52 11.71
C ILE A 160 1.79 4.14 11.76
N ALA A 161 0.46 4.11 11.69
CA ALA A 161 -0.31 2.88 11.76
C ALA A 161 -0.04 1.96 10.55
N ALA A 162 0.04 2.52 9.34
CA ALA A 162 0.33 1.79 8.11
C ALA A 162 1.74 1.19 8.10
N VAL A 163 2.74 1.97 8.52
CA VAL A 163 4.14 1.51 8.64
C VAL A 163 4.25 0.38 9.67
N TRP A 164 3.64 0.54 10.84
CA TRP A 164 3.62 -0.51 11.86
C TRP A 164 3.04 -1.82 11.32
N GLN A 165 1.95 -1.76 10.58
CA GLN A 165 1.30 -2.94 10.02
C GLN A 165 2.10 -3.61 8.91
N SER A 166 2.81 -2.85 8.08
CA SER A 166 3.43 -3.34 6.84
C SER A 166 4.92 -3.62 6.95
N SER A 167 5.63 -3.03 7.92
CA SER A 167 7.09 -3.13 8.05
C SER A 167 7.59 -4.56 8.21
N GLY A 168 6.85 -5.40 8.94
CA GLY A 168 7.20 -6.82 9.11
C GLY A 168 7.13 -7.63 7.82
N PHE A 169 6.16 -7.33 6.93
CA PHE A 169 6.08 -7.96 5.62
C PHE A 169 7.26 -7.56 4.73
N ILE A 170 7.58 -6.29 4.71
CA ILE A 170 8.73 -5.78 3.95
C ILE A 170 10.04 -6.35 4.50
N MET A 171 10.17 -6.47 5.82
CA MET A 171 11.27 -7.18 6.47
C MET A 171 11.38 -8.63 5.94
N ALA A 172 10.27 -9.37 5.86
CA ALA A 172 10.32 -10.75 5.37
C ALA A 172 10.75 -10.84 3.90
N MET A 173 10.30 -9.90 3.05
CA MET A 173 10.72 -9.82 1.66
C MET A 173 12.24 -9.58 1.54
N PHE A 174 12.78 -8.61 2.28
CA PHE A 174 14.20 -8.33 2.29
C PHE A 174 15.02 -9.48 2.90
N LEU A 175 14.54 -10.10 3.97
CA LEU A 175 15.22 -11.23 4.59
C LEU A 175 15.31 -12.43 3.63
N ALA A 176 14.23 -12.69 2.88
CA ALA A 176 14.25 -13.73 1.84
C ALA A 176 15.24 -13.37 0.72
N GLY A 177 15.28 -12.11 0.31
CA GLY A 177 16.26 -11.63 -0.67
C GLY A 177 17.71 -11.73 -0.18
N LEU A 178 17.98 -11.31 1.07
CA LEU A 178 19.31 -11.42 1.68
C LEU A 178 19.80 -12.87 1.72
N ARG A 179 18.94 -13.80 2.15
CA ARG A 179 19.29 -15.23 2.23
C ARG A 179 19.38 -15.94 0.88
N GLY A 180 18.92 -15.30 -0.19
CA GLY A 180 19.11 -15.76 -1.57
C GLY A 180 20.46 -15.35 -2.19
N ILE A 181 21.24 -14.50 -1.52
CA ILE A 181 22.55 -14.08 -2.00
C ILE A 181 23.58 -15.18 -1.73
N ASP A 182 24.38 -15.53 -2.74
CA ASP A 182 25.45 -16.52 -2.59
C ASP A 182 26.53 -16.00 -1.63
N ASP A 183 26.79 -16.77 -0.58
CA ASP A 183 27.84 -16.51 0.42
C ASP A 183 29.24 -16.30 -0.21
N SER A 184 29.48 -16.87 -1.37
CA SER A 184 30.77 -16.73 -2.08
C SER A 184 31.03 -15.27 -2.47
N LEU A 185 30.00 -14.51 -2.85
CA LEU A 185 30.10 -13.09 -3.21
C LEU A 185 30.50 -12.23 -2.01
N VAL A 186 29.89 -12.52 -0.86
CA VAL A 186 30.20 -11.83 0.40
C VAL A 186 31.65 -12.15 0.84
N LYS A 187 32.03 -13.41 0.77
CA LYS A 187 33.40 -13.84 1.11
C LYS A 187 34.46 -13.24 0.16
N ALA A 188 34.18 -13.20 -1.15
CA ALA A 188 35.07 -12.58 -2.12
C ALA A 188 35.28 -11.09 -1.78
N SER A 189 34.22 -10.34 -1.48
CA SER A 189 34.35 -8.93 -1.09
C SER A 189 35.19 -8.73 0.18
N GLN A 190 35.14 -9.68 1.13
CA GLN A 190 35.96 -9.65 2.35
C GLN A 190 37.41 -9.93 2.07
N ILE A 191 37.72 -10.86 1.14
CA ILE A 191 39.08 -11.14 0.68
C ILE A 191 39.69 -9.90 0.00
N ASP A 192 38.89 -9.16 -0.76
CA ASP A 192 39.25 -7.87 -1.37
C ASP A 192 39.42 -6.72 -0.36
N GLY A 193 39.26 -7.00 0.95
CA GLY A 193 39.45 -6.03 2.02
C GLY A 193 38.26 -5.06 2.22
N ALA A 194 37.07 -5.38 1.67
CA ALA A 194 35.89 -4.55 1.88
C ALA A 194 35.39 -4.64 3.33
N THR A 195 35.08 -3.49 3.93
CA THR A 195 34.36 -3.43 5.22
C THR A 195 32.91 -3.90 5.05
N ALA A 196 32.26 -4.33 6.14
CA ALA A 196 30.86 -4.75 6.11
C ALA A 196 29.96 -3.71 5.42
N LEU A 197 30.10 -2.43 5.77
CA LEU A 197 29.32 -1.35 5.14
C LEU A 197 29.56 -1.25 3.63
N ARG A 198 30.83 -1.40 3.20
CA ARG A 198 31.19 -1.37 1.77
C ARG A 198 30.62 -2.56 1.02
N THR A 199 30.61 -3.75 1.63
CA THR A 199 29.98 -4.97 1.08
C THR A 199 28.48 -4.75 0.92
N TYR A 200 27.78 -4.17 1.92
CA TYR A 200 26.35 -3.86 1.81
C TYR A 200 26.08 -2.91 0.65
N TRP A 201 26.78 -1.78 0.55
CA TRP A 201 26.53 -0.76 -0.47
C TRP A 201 26.87 -1.20 -1.90
N HIS A 202 27.95 -1.97 -2.10
CA HIS A 202 28.46 -2.28 -3.43
C HIS A 202 28.11 -3.68 -3.93
N VAL A 203 27.74 -4.60 -3.03
CA VAL A 203 27.42 -5.98 -3.38
C VAL A 203 25.97 -6.30 -3.06
N ILE A 204 25.58 -6.20 -1.79
CA ILE A 204 24.28 -6.68 -1.30
C ILE A 204 23.12 -5.83 -1.84
N LEU A 205 23.14 -4.50 -1.62
CA LEU A 205 22.05 -3.63 -2.04
C LEU A 205 21.81 -3.61 -3.57
N PRO A 206 22.85 -3.63 -4.42
CA PRO A 206 22.64 -3.79 -5.86
C PRO A 206 21.97 -5.11 -6.26
N ILE A 207 22.30 -6.22 -5.60
CA ILE A 207 21.67 -7.52 -5.85
C ILE A 207 20.20 -7.51 -5.38
N LEU A 208 19.89 -6.80 -4.30
CA LEU A 208 18.53 -6.67 -3.78
C LEU A 208 17.62 -5.70 -4.57
N ARG A 209 18.10 -5.02 -5.61
CA ARG A 209 17.27 -4.09 -6.41
C ARG A 209 15.94 -4.67 -6.85
N PRO A 210 15.80 -5.91 -7.36
CA PRO A 210 14.50 -6.47 -7.73
C PRO A 210 13.54 -6.57 -6.54
N VAL A 211 14.05 -6.91 -5.35
CA VAL A 211 13.25 -6.96 -4.12
C VAL A 211 12.77 -5.57 -3.72
N PHE A 212 13.63 -4.55 -3.84
CA PHE A 212 13.24 -3.15 -3.60
C PHE A 212 12.10 -2.72 -4.53
N PHE A 213 12.22 -2.98 -5.83
CA PHE A 213 11.18 -2.62 -6.79
C PHE A 213 9.87 -3.34 -6.50
N SER A 214 9.91 -4.65 -6.21
CA SER A 214 8.72 -5.41 -5.83
C SER A 214 8.07 -4.86 -4.56
N ALA A 215 8.85 -4.54 -3.55
CA ALA A 215 8.36 -3.96 -2.30
C ALA A 215 7.72 -2.58 -2.51
N ILE A 216 8.35 -1.70 -3.31
CA ILE A 216 7.80 -0.38 -3.67
C ILE A 216 6.44 -0.54 -4.34
N VAL A 217 6.32 -1.42 -5.35
CA VAL A 217 5.06 -1.63 -6.09
C VAL A 217 3.95 -2.11 -5.16
N ILE A 218 4.25 -3.07 -4.26
CA ILE A 218 3.27 -3.59 -3.32
C ILE A 218 2.80 -2.49 -2.34
N VAL A 219 3.74 -1.77 -1.72
CA VAL A 219 3.40 -0.71 -0.76
C VAL A 219 2.67 0.45 -1.43
N ALA A 220 3.08 0.85 -2.63
CA ALA A 220 2.40 1.89 -3.42
C ALA A 220 0.97 1.49 -3.78
N HIS A 221 0.75 0.23 -4.16
CA HIS A 221 -0.59 -0.29 -4.39
C HIS A 221 -1.47 -0.24 -3.12
N ILE A 222 -0.90 -0.61 -1.96
CA ILE A 222 -1.59 -0.52 -0.67
C ILE A 222 -1.92 0.96 -0.37
N ALA A 223 -1.00 1.89 -0.63
CA ALA A 223 -1.21 3.31 -0.38
C ALA A 223 -2.39 3.88 -1.19
N ILE A 224 -2.44 3.61 -2.50
CA ILE A 224 -3.50 4.14 -3.39
C ILE A 224 -4.88 3.66 -2.97
N LYS A 225 -5.03 2.40 -2.56
CA LYS A 225 -6.31 1.81 -2.17
C LYS A 225 -6.60 1.89 -0.67
N SER A 226 -5.80 2.63 0.11
CA SER A 226 -5.96 2.72 1.57
C SER A 226 -7.27 3.42 1.92
N PHE A 227 -8.26 2.64 2.31
CA PHE A 227 -9.60 3.07 2.75
C PHE A 227 -9.86 2.69 4.19
N ASP A 228 -9.77 1.40 4.49
CA ASP A 228 -10.20 0.82 5.78
C ASP A 228 -9.45 1.43 6.97
N LEU A 229 -8.13 1.61 6.83
CA LEU A 229 -7.29 2.19 7.86
C LEU A 229 -7.67 3.65 8.14
N VAL A 230 -7.85 4.46 7.08
CA VAL A 230 -8.23 5.87 7.19
C VAL A 230 -9.61 5.97 7.82
N GLN A 231 -10.57 5.18 7.33
CA GLN A 231 -11.94 5.18 7.83
C GLN A 231 -12.02 4.82 9.32
N ALA A 232 -11.26 3.83 9.76
CA ALA A 232 -11.26 3.39 11.16
C ALA A 232 -10.50 4.34 12.10
N LEU A 233 -9.37 4.91 11.63
CA LEU A 233 -8.50 5.74 12.46
C LEU A 233 -9.02 7.17 12.59
N THR A 234 -9.28 7.85 11.48
CA THR A 234 -9.62 9.28 11.42
C THR A 234 -10.99 9.57 10.81
N GLY A 235 -11.55 8.65 10.00
CA GLY A 235 -12.73 8.89 9.18
C GLY A 235 -12.51 9.95 8.08
N GLY A 236 -11.24 10.22 7.72
CA GLY A 236 -10.84 11.29 6.79
C GLY A 236 -10.64 12.66 7.44
N GLY A 237 -10.93 12.79 8.76
CA GLY A 237 -10.91 14.04 9.52
C GLY A 237 -9.58 14.41 10.19
N PRO A 238 -9.54 15.56 10.87
CA PRO A 238 -10.63 16.57 11.07
C PRO A 238 -11.13 17.20 9.77
N GLY A 239 -12.45 17.36 9.65
CA GLY A 239 -13.05 17.78 8.39
C GLY A 239 -12.82 16.77 7.26
N TYR A 240 -11.86 17.02 6.38
CA TYR A 240 -11.35 16.11 5.35
C TYR A 240 -9.80 16.18 5.21
N SER A 241 -9.14 16.67 6.26
CA SER A 241 -7.69 16.94 6.23
C SER A 241 -6.80 15.70 6.13
N SER A 242 -7.30 14.53 6.49
CA SER A 242 -6.61 13.25 6.34
C SER A 242 -7.27 12.33 5.30
N ASP A 243 -8.11 12.90 4.43
CA ASP A 243 -8.79 12.15 3.37
C ASP A 243 -7.79 11.62 2.34
N LEU A 244 -8.08 10.44 1.81
CA LEU A 244 -7.36 9.84 0.69
C LEU A 244 -8.32 9.59 -0.48
N PRO A 245 -7.83 9.40 -1.72
CA PRO A 245 -8.69 9.17 -2.89
C PRO A 245 -9.72 8.06 -2.70
N ALA A 246 -9.37 6.99 -1.99
CA ALA A 246 -10.30 5.89 -1.72
C ALA A 246 -11.46 6.31 -0.80
N ASN A 247 -11.20 7.18 0.20
CA ASN A 247 -12.24 7.73 1.07
C ASN A 247 -13.11 8.75 0.35
N PHE A 248 -12.51 9.58 -0.52
CA PHE A 248 -13.25 10.47 -1.41
C PHE A 248 -14.21 9.67 -2.28
N MET A 249 -13.72 8.65 -2.98
CA MET A 249 -14.49 7.77 -3.84
C MET A 249 -15.69 7.18 -3.07
N TYR A 250 -15.44 6.59 -1.90
CA TYR A 250 -16.50 6.01 -1.07
C TYR A 250 -17.55 7.05 -0.64
N THR A 251 -17.09 8.22 -0.19
CA THR A 251 -17.99 9.29 0.28
C THR A 251 -18.90 9.77 -0.84
N PHE A 252 -18.36 10.00 -2.04
CA PHE A 252 -19.16 10.51 -3.15
C PHE A 252 -20.05 9.43 -3.77
N ALA A 253 -19.54 8.22 -3.96
CA ALA A 253 -20.33 7.13 -4.53
C ALA A 253 -21.47 6.69 -3.61
N PHE A 254 -21.20 6.49 -2.31
CA PHE A 254 -22.16 5.84 -1.41
C PHE A 254 -22.83 6.79 -0.42
N SER A 255 -22.09 7.74 0.19
CA SER A 255 -22.69 8.63 1.18
C SER A 255 -23.41 9.82 0.55
N ARG A 256 -22.89 10.37 -0.56
CA ARG A 256 -23.51 11.49 -1.29
C ARG A 256 -24.36 11.06 -2.47
N ALA A 257 -24.36 9.77 -2.79
CA ALA A 257 -25.09 9.21 -3.92
C ALA A 257 -24.76 9.85 -5.28
N GLU A 258 -23.51 10.33 -5.46
CA GLU A 258 -22.96 10.87 -6.71
C GLU A 258 -22.07 9.80 -7.37
N MET A 259 -22.71 8.73 -7.87
CA MET A 259 -22.04 7.56 -8.41
C MET A 259 -21.10 7.88 -9.58
N GLY A 260 -21.48 8.80 -10.48
CA GLY A 260 -20.64 9.20 -11.61
C GLY A 260 -19.33 9.83 -11.15
N LEU A 261 -19.36 10.70 -10.14
CA LEU A 261 -18.18 11.35 -9.56
C LEU A 261 -17.29 10.35 -8.80
N GLY A 262 -17.93 9.46 -8.00
CA GLY A 262 -17.22 8.36 -7.34
C GLY A 262 -16.54 7.41 -8.33
N ALA A 263 -17.24 7.07 -9.42
CA ALA A 263 -16.68 6.23 -10.48
C ALA A 263 -15.51 6.92 -11.22
N ALA A 264 -15.60 8.24 -11.48
CA ALA A 264 -14.49 8.99 -12.06
C ALA A 264 -13.25 8.98 -11.17
N SER A 265 -13.41 9.17 -9.85
CA SER A 265 -12.30 9.07 -8.89
C SER A 265 -11.69 7.66 -8.86
N ALA A 266 -12.52 6.60 -8.91
CA ALA A 266 -12.05 5.21 -8.98
C ALA A 266 -11.22 4.95 -10.25
N MET A 267 -11.63 5.50 -11.39
CA MET A 267 -10.86 5.40 -12.64
C MET A 267 -9.51 6.11 -12.55
N ILE A 268 -9.43 7.29 -11.95
CA ILE A 268 -8.15 7.98 -11.72
C ILE A 268 -7.24 7.15 -10.80
N MET A 269 -7.79 6.55 -9.74
CA MET A 269 -7.02 5.63 -8.87
C MET A 269 -6.51 4.41 -9.66
N LEU A 270 -7.34 3.81 -10.53
CA LEU A 270 -6.93 2.71 -11.40
C LEU A 270 -5.77 3.12 -12.32
N PHE A 271 -5.86 4.30 -12.96
CA PHE A 271 -4.76 4.82 -13.78
C PHE A 271 -3.49 5.06 -12.96
N GLY A 272 -3.63 5.53 -11.73
CA GLY A 272 -2.49 5.67 -10.79
C GLY A 272 -1.80 4.33 -10.51
N VAL A 273 -2.57 3.28 -10.25
CA VAL A 273 -2.03 1.92 -10.06
C VAL A 273 -1.35 1.40 -11.33
N LEU A 274 -2.00 1.57 -12.49
CA LEU A 274 -1.44 1.15 -13.77
C LEU A 274 -0.15 1.90 -14.13
N ALA A 275 -0.07 3.18 -13.82
CA ALA A 275 1.13 3.99 -14.04
C ALA A 275 2.35 3.49 -13.25
N ILE A 276 2.14 2.83 -12.12
CA ILE A 276 3.22 2.19 -11.33
C ILE A 276 3.47 0.75 -11.82
N LEU A 277 2.41 -0.01 -12.03
CA LEU A 277 2.50 -1.44 -12.32
C LEU A 277 3.06 -1.73 -13.73
N VAL A 278 2.63 -0.97 -14.75
CA VAL A 278 3.01 -1.23 -16.15
C VAL A 278 4.52 -1.04 -16.38
N PRO A 279 5.17 0.07 -15.95
CA PRO A 279 6.62 0.22 -16.07
C PRO A 279 7.39 -0.86 -15.32
N TYR A 280 6.90 -1.26 -14.13
CA TYR A 280 7.51 -2.34 -13.36
C TYR A 280 7.48 -3.66 -14.12
N LEU A 281 6.31 -4.10 -14.60
CA LEU A 281 6.18 -5.33 -15.38
C LEU A 281 7.04 -5.30 -16.65
N TYR A 282 7.08 -4.16 -17.33
CA TYR A 282 7.92 -4.00 -18.52
C TYR A 282 9.40 -4.16 -18.20
N SER A 283 9.88 -3.59 -17.10
CA SER A 283 11.26 -3.71 -16.66
C SER A 283 11.63 -5.14 -16.30
N GLU A 284 10.75 -5.85 -15.60
CA GLU A 284 10.92 -7.23 -15.16
C GLU A 284 10.99 -8.20 -16.34
N LEU A 285 10.03 -8.08 -17.28
CA LEU A 285 9.98 -8.92 -18.48
C LEU A 285 11.19 -8.70 -19.40
N ARG A 286 11.72 -7.47 -19.43
CA ARG A 286 12.93 -7.16 -20.21
C ARG A 286 14.19 -7.70 -19.55
N GLY A 287 14.26 -7.70 -18.23
CA GLY A 287 15.36 -8.28 -17.45
C GLY A 287 15.49 -9.78 -17.69
N GLN A 288 14.38 -10.51 -17.70
CA GLN A 288 14.34 -11.96 -17.95
C GLN A 288 14.76 -12.37 -19.39
N LYS A 289 14.61 -11.46 -20.37
CA LYS A 289 15.07 -11.74 -21.76
C LYS A 289 16.57 -11.55 -21.96
N ASN A 290 17.22 -10.84 -21.06
CA ASN A 290 18.65 -10.51 -21.16
C ASN A 290 19.53 -11.35 -20.19
N ALA A 291 18.92 -12.20 -19.36
CA ALA A 291 19.55 -13.20 -18.51
C ALA A 291 19.48 -14.57 -19.15
#